data_5691c6a7adea32f175320fc70d79a6d0
#
_entry.id   5691c6a7adea32f175320fc70d79a6d0
#
_cell.length_a   1.000
_cell.length_b   1.000
_cell.length_c   1.000
_cell.angle_alpha   90.00
_cell.angle_beta   90.00
_cell.angle_gamma   90.00
#
_symmetry.space_group_name_H-M   'P 1'
#
loop_
_entity.id
_entity.type
_entity.pdbx_description
1 polymer ?
#
loop_
_entity_poly.entity_id
_entity_poly.type
_entity_poly.pdbx_seq_one_letter_code
_entity_poly.pdbx_strand_id
1 'polypeptide(L)'
;MGLLSKDESPKPLKITSYHDYHLFSNYLNHGSHPFIPQNLTNTNNRKISIKILGIDEEATSSYQMLRDVFDVAKRKSLINNIIVHGSHGDQTNCNYSDIDLTLVLNDNVLKSFSKIEQLRKWLRNDFLPVSLSFDPLQHHGPFFLWGNLIQNYIEEILPIDVYSHSWALESLTLDFSIQKDAFHSKDAALNSARNLQNISKFFSNGYTMFAMKRYLSNLMLIPALYWSDVGKPMFKADSFRPFYDKFGLASEPIKIASKIREDWPSTPSKTSKAILLSSGFRGGLEVSRLLYRDEKISKIIVEEIIPLISNLVESLEGS
;
A
#
# COMPACT_ATOMS: atom_id res chain seq x y z
N MET A 1 10.17 18.78 23.85
CA MET A 1 9.39 17.52 23.82
C MET A 1 8.28 17.65 24.87
N GLY A 2 7.10 18.13 24.47
CA GLY A 2 5.92 18.18 25.33
C GLY A 2 5.25 16.82 25.29
N LEU A 3 5.37 16.06 26.37
CA LEU A 3 4.53 14.90 26.62
C LEU A 3 3.10 15.43 26.74
N LEU A 4 2.21 15.02 25.81
CA LEU A 4 0.78 15.19 25.99
C LEU A 4 0.40 14.62 27.36
N SER A 5 -0.27 15.42 28.20
CA SER A 5 -0.77 14.95 29.46
C SER A 5 -1.71 13.75 29.22
N LYS A 6 -1.65 12.72 30.07
CA LYS A 6 -2.42 11.49 29.93
C LYS A 6 -3.94 11.68 29.96
N ASP A 7 -4.42 12.89 30.26
CA ASP A 7 -5.83 13.21 30.52
C ASP A 7 -6.51 14.03 29.41
N GLU A 8 -5.79 14.50 28.40
CA GLU A 8 -6.44 15.16 27.27
C GLU A 8 -6.95 14.10 26.27
N SER A 9 -8.27 14.05 26.10
CA SER A 9 -8.85 13.30 24.98
C SER A 9 -8.28 13.83 23.67
N PRO A 10 -7.65 13.01 22.83
CA PRO A 10 -7.06 13.49 21.59
C PRO A 10 -8.14 14.15 20.74
N LYS A 11 -7.88 15.39 20.29
CA LYS A 11 -8.76 16.05 19.32
C LYS A 11 -8.93 15.15 18.09
N PRO A 12 -10.13 15.12 17.48
CA PRO A 12 -10.37 14.28 16.33
C PRO A 12 -9.36 14.58 15.23
N LEU A 13 -8.66 13.52 14.79
CA LEU A 13 -7.70 13.61 13.71
C LEU A 13 -8.43 13.90 12.39
N LYS A 14 -8.11 15.05 11.79
CA LYS A 14 -8.56 15.40 10.45
C LYS A 14 -7.35 15.29 9.53
N ILE A 15 -7.48 14.63 8.40
CA ILE A 15 -6.45 14.53 7.38
C ILE A 15 -6.87 15.40 6.21
N THR A 16 -5.98 16.27 5.75
CA THR A 16 -6.24 17.20 4.65
C THR A 16 -5.34 16.98 3.45
N SER A 17 -4.31 16.16 3.59
CA SER A 17 -3.36 15.88 2.53
C SER A 17 -2.85 14.44 2.61
N TYR A 18 -2.29 13.95 1.51
CA TYR A 18 -1.59 12.67 1.48
C TYR A 18 -0.42 12.63 2.47
N HIS A 19 0.27 13.76 2.65
CA HIS A 19 1.36 13.88 3.62
C HIS A 19 0.87 13.64 5.05
N ASP A 20 -0.25 14.22 5.44
CA ASP A 20 -0.86 14.03 6.75
C ASP A 20 -1.26 12.58 6.97
N TYR A 21 -1.87 11.97 5.98
CA TYR A 21 -2.24 10.55 6.02
C TYR A 21 -1.00 9.66 6.17
N HIS A 22 0.06 9.95 5.44
CA HIS A 22 1.30 9.20 5.50
C HIS A 22 1.96 9.30 6.88
N LEU A 23 1.99 10.50 7.48
CA LEU A 23 2.47 10.68 8.85
C LEU A 23 1.64 9.91 9.87
N PHE A 24 0.32 9.93 9.75
CA PHE A 24 -0.58 9.18 10.61
C PHE A 24 -0.43 7.66 10.43
N SER A 25 -0.36 7.19 9.19
CA SER A 25 -0.11 5.78 8.87
C SER A 25 1.23 5.31 9.42
N ASN A 26 2.28 6.11 9.28
CA ASN A 26 3.59 5.85 9.88
C ASN A 26 3.52 5.81 11.40
N TYR A 27 2.77 6.71 12.03
CA TYR A 27 2.55 6.66 13.47
C TYR A 27 1.90 5.36 13.92
N LEU A 28 0.84 4.93 13.25
CA LEU A 28 0.18 3.66 13.58
C LEU A 28 1.09 2.45 13.37
N ASN A 29 1.86 2.45 12.29
CA ASN A 29 2.74 1.33 11.94
C ASN A 29 4.07 1.35 12.70
N HIS A 30 4.67 2.51 12.93
CA HIS A 30 6.06 2.66 13.41
C HIS A 30 6.22 3.51 14.68
N GLY A 31 5.16 4.17 15.15
CA GLY A 31 5.19 4.98 16.38
C GLY A 31 5.73 6.39 16.24
N SER A 32 5.67 6.99 15.05
CA SER A 32 5.92 8.42 14.86
C SER A 32 4.73 9.29 15.32
N HIS A 33 4.94 10.60 15.58
CA HIS A 33 3.94 11.49 16.19
C HIS A 33 2.63 11.61 15.38
N PRO A 34 1.45 11.67 16.03
CA PRO A 34 0.18 11.91 15.37
C PRO A 34 0.06 13.37 14.90
N PHE A 35 -0.63 13.58 13.80
CA PHE A 35 -0.85 14.85 13.13
C PHE A 35 -2.32 15.29 13.19
N ILE A 36 -2.61 16.62 13.24
CA ILE A 36 -3.97 17.19 13.34
C ILE A 36 -4.23 18.14 12.16
N PRO A 37 -5.18 17.87 11.27
CA PRO A 37 -5.43 18.64 10.05
C PRO A 37 -6.65 19.58 10.06
N GLN A 38 -6.79 20.44 8.99
CA GLN A 38 -7.82 21.49 8.84
C GLN A 38 -9.03 21.04 7.97
N ASN A 39 -10.15 21.77 8.00
CA ASN A 39 -11.39 21.47 7.27
C ASN A 39 -11.33 21.92 5.80
N LEU A 40 -11.79 21.07 4.89
CA LEU A 40 -12.05 21.37 3.48
C LEU A 40 -13.58 21.41 3.21
N THR A 41 -14.00 22.23 2.23
CA THR A 41 -15.42 22.60 2.07
C THR A 41 -16.10 22.13 0.78
N ASN A 42 -15.35 21.59 -0.18
CA ASN A 42 -15.92 21.22 -1.50
C ASN A 42 -15.84 19.71 -1.73
N THR A 43 -16.98 19.01 -1.65
CA THR A 43 -17.04 17.55 -1.72
C THR A 43 -17.91 17.02 -2.84
N ASN A 44 -17.58 15.81 -3.31
CA ASN A 44 -18.41 14.98 -4.18
C ASN A 44 -18.72 13.66 -3.47
N ASN A 45 -20.00 13.26 -3.41
CA ASN A 45 -20.39 12.05 -2.70
C ASN A 45 -20.38 10.84 -3.61
N ARG A 46 -19.78 9.74 -3.16
CA ARG A 46 -19.75 8.46 -3.87
C ARG A 46 -19.98 7.29 -2.91
N LYS A 47 -20.99 6.49 -3.20
CA LYS A 47 -21.35 5.31 -2.41
C LYS A 47 -20.80 4.05 -3.06
N ILE A 48 -20.07 3.23 -2.29
CA ILE A 48 -19.48 1.97 -2.74
C ILE A 48 -19.94 0.84 -1.81
N SER A 49 -20.54 -0.20 -2.40
CA SER A 49 -20.87 -1.43 -1.72
C SER A 49 -19.81 -2.48 -2.01
N ILE A 50 -19.11 -2.93 -0.97
CA ILE A 50 -18.02 -3.89 -1.06
C ILE A 50 -18.59 -5.28 -0.75
N LYS A 51 -18.35 -6.23 -1.65
CA LYS A 51 -18.82 -7.61 -1.51
C LYS A 51 -18.08 -8.33 -0.39
N ILE A 52 -18.75 -9.31 0.22
CA ILE A 52 -18.09 -10.28 1.10
C ILE A 52 -17.36 -11.27 0.19
N LEU A 53 -16.12 -11.61 0.51
CA LEU A 53 -15.46 -12.76 -0.07
C LEU A 53 -16.22 -14.01 0.37
N GLY A 54 -16.79 -14.73 -0.57
CA GLY A 54 -17.09 -16.15 -0.35
C GLY A 54 -15.75 -16.84 -0.16
N ILE A 55 -15.44 -17.23 1.08
CA ILE A 55 -14.30 -18.11 1.35
C ILE A 55 -14.77 -19.48 0.89
N ASP A 56 -14.38 -19.89 -0.33
CA ASP A 56 -14.48 -21.29 -0.72
C ASP A 56 -13.68 -22.12 0.27
N GLU A 57 -14.10 -23.35 0.54
CA GLU A 57 -13.45 -24.26 1.51
C GLU A 57 -11.97 -24.48 1.22
N GLU A 58 -11.47 -24.15 0.04
CA GLU A 58 -10.08 -24.09 -0.38
C GLU A 58 -9.36 -22.77 -0.06
N ALA A 59 -10.04 -21.82 0.61
CA ALA A 59 -9.39 -20.56 1.02
C ALA A 59 -8.15 -20.90 1.84
N THR A 60 -7.01 -20.41 1.36
CA THR A 60 -5.69 -20.70 1.94
C THR A 60 -5.69 -20.41 3.44
N SER A 61 -4.90 -21.13 4.21
CA SER A 61 -4.71 -20.92 5.65
C SER A 61 -4.44 -19.45 6.03
N SER A 62 -3.90 -18.66 5.11
CA SER A 62 -3.62 -17.22 5.30
C SER A 62 -4.89 -16.36 5.39
N TYR A 63 -5.92 -16.64 4.60
CA TYR A 63 -7.20 -15.92 4.71
C TYR A 63 -7.95 -16.29 6.00
N GLN A 64 -7.87 -17.55 6.42
CA GLN A 64 -8.42 -17.93 7.72
C GLN A 64 -7.70 -17.21 8.86
N MET A 65 -6.36 -17.14 8.84
CA MET A 65 -5.60 -16.37 9.83
C MET A 65 -5.97 -14.88 9.80
N LEU A 66 -6.23 -14.30 8.61
CA LEU A 66 -6.68 -12.91 8.49
C LEU A 66 -8.05 -12.72 9.17
N ARG A 67 -8.98 -13.66 9.02
CA ARG A 67 -10.26 -13.65 9.70
C ARG A 67 -10.11 -13.77 11.23
N ASP A 68 -9.28 -14.68 11.69
CA ASP A 68 -9.05 -14.89 13.12
C ASP A 68 -8.50 -13.63 13.82
N VAL A 69 -7.53 -12.96 13.20
CA VAL A 69 -6.97 -11.70 13.77
C VAL A 69 -7.97 -10.55 13.66
N PHE A 70 -8.82 -10.52 12.62
CA PHE A 70 -9.92 -9.58 12.50
C PHE A 70 -10.91 -9.74 13.67
N ASP A 71 -11.35 -10.96 13.96
CA ASP A 71 -12.29 -11.26 15.04
C ASP A 71 -11.74 -10.82 16.41
N VAL A 72 -10.44 -10.99 16.64
CA VAL A 72 -9.77 -10.49 17.86
C VAL A 72 -9.86 -8.97 17.95
N ALA A 73 -9.53 -8.25 16.89
CA ALA A 73 -9.57 -6.79 16.86
C ALA A 73 -10.99 -6.24 16.97
N LYS A 74 -11.95 -6.89 16.31
CA LYS A 74 -13.37 -6.54 16.37
C LYS A 74 -13.94 -6.67 17.78
N ARG A 75 -13.68 -7.79 18.47
CA ARG A 75 -14.09 -7.97 19.89
C ARG A 75 -13.51 -6.90 20.81
N LYS A 76 -12.30 -6.40 20.52
CA LYS A 76 -11.67 -5.27 21.24
C LYS A 76 -12.18 -3.90 20.77
N SER A 77 -13.10 -3.83 19.83
CA SER A 77 -13.58 -2.58 19.21
C SER A 77 -12.45 -1.71 18.66
N LEU A 78 -11.46 -2.33 18.01
CA LEU A 78 -10.33 -1.65 17.37
C LEU A 78 -10.62 -1.36 15.91
N ILE A 79 -11.20 -2.34 15.20
CA ILE A 79 -11.55 -2.22 13.79
C ILE A 79 -13.00 -2.69 13.57
N ASN A 80 -13.64 -2.15 12.55
CA ASN A 80 -14.97 -2.51 12.12
C ASN A 80 -14.96 -3.49 10.95
N ASN A 81 -13.93 -3.43 10.08
CA ASN A 81 -13.78 -4.33 8.95
C ASN A 81 -12.34 -4.34 8.43
N ILE A 82 -12.03 -5.35 7.60
CA ILE A 82 -10.84 -5.39 6.75
C ILE A 82 -11.31 -5.49 5.30
N ILE A 83 -10.78 -4.60 4.45
CA ILE A 83 -11.01 -4.62 3.01
C ILE A 83 -9.73 -5.12 2.35
N VAL A 84 -9.86 -6.12 1.49
CA VAL A 84 -8.79 -6.64 0.66
C VAL A 84 -8.93 -6.04 -0.72
N HIS A 85 -7.88 -5.40 -1.21
CA HIS A 85 -7.84 -4.75 -2.51
C HIS A 85 -6.57 -5.12 -3.29
N GLY A 86 -6.24 -4.38 -4.36
CA GLY A 86 -5.12 -4.74 -5.23
C GLY A 86 -5.37 -6.08 -5.93
N SER A 87 -4.29 -6.79 -6.24
CA SER A 87 -4.37 -8.05 -6.98
C SER A 87 -5.07 -9.19 -6.23
N HIS A 88 -5.08 -9.16 -4.90
CA HIS A 88 -5.90 -10.08 -4.09
C HIS A 88 -7.38 -9.67 -4.07
N GLY A 89 -7.67 -8.38 -4.25
CA GLY A 89 -9.03 -7.85 -4.32
C GLY A 89 -9.73 -8.20 -5.63
N ASP A 90 -9.04 -8.05 -6.75
CA ASP A 90 -9.53 -8.35 -8.11
C ASP A 90 -9.24 -9.78 -8.59
N GLN A 91 -8.65 -10.62 -7.72
CA GLN A 91 -8.31 -12.02 -8.00
C GLN A 91 -7.28 -12.22 -9.11
N THR A 92 -6.42 -11.24 -9.37
CA THR A 92 -5.31 -11.32 -10.32
C THR A 92 -3.96 -11.57 -9.65
N ASN A 93 -3.97 -12.02 -8.39
CA ASN A 93 -2.77 -12.26 -7.61
C ASN A 93 -1.92 -13.40 -8.18
N CYS A 94 -0.62 -13.22 -8.10
CA CYS A 94 0.41 -14.18 -8.50
C CYS A 94 1.51 -14.27 -7.43
N ASN A 95 2.56 -15.03 -7.65
CA ASN A 95 3.66 -15.20 -6.70
C ASN A 95 4.35 -13.87 -6.31
N TYR A 96 4.27 -12.86 -7.16
CA TYR A 96 4.79 -11.51 -6.87
C TYR A 96 3.90 -10.73 -5.91
N SER A 97 2.61 -11.05 -5.83
CA SER A 97 1.62 -10.21 -5.17
C SER A 97 1.82 -10.19 -3.66
N ASP A 98 1.86 -8.99 -3.11
CA ASP A 98 1.63 -8.72 -1.69
C ASP A 98 0.13 -8.56 -1.41
N ILE A 99 -0.25 -8.59 -0.16
CA ILE A 99 -1.63 -8.35 0.21
C ILE A 99 -1.86 -6.88 0.54
N ASP A 100 -2.65 -6.22 -0.30
CA ASP A 100 -3.08 -4.85 -0.08
C ASP A 100 -4.34 -4.83 0.80
N LEU A 101 -4.25 -4.19 1.96
CA LEU A 101 -5.30 -4.18 2.96
C LEU A 101 -5.66 -2.76 3.39
N THR A 102 -6.96 -2.52 3.58
CA THR A 102 -7.47 -1.32 4.25
C THR A 102 -8.20 -1.73 5.51
N LEU A 103 -7.77 -1.22 6.65
CA LEU A 103 -8.40 -1.43 7.96
C LEU A 103 -9.40 -0.31 8.22
N VAL A 104 -10.67 -0.67 8.36
CA VAL A 104 -11.72 0.27 8.75
C VAL A 104 -11.72 0.35 10.27
N LEU A 105 -11.19 1.44 10.81
CA LEU A 105 -11.06 1.65 12.24
C LEU A 105 -12.41 1.91 12.89
N ASN A 106 -12.54 1.50 14.14
CA ASN A 106 -13.63 1.99 14.98
C ASN A 106 -13.32 3.43 15.41
N ASP A 107 -14.26 4.35 15.21
CA ASP A 107 -14.06 5.78 15.47
C ASP A 107 -13.69 6.09 16.94
N ASN A 108 -14.06 5.23 17.88
CA ASN A 108 -13.69 5.38 19.28
C ASN A 108 -12.20 5.10 19.55
N VAL A 109 -11.50 4.45 18.63
CA VAL A 109 -10.04 4.21 18.76
C VAL A 109 -9.29 5.54 18.75
N LEU A 110 -9.67 6.44 17.84
CA LEU A 110 -8.99 7.73 17.67
C LEU A 110 -9.31 8.73 18.78
N LYS A 111 -10.29 8.44 19.64
CA LYS A 111 -10.69 9.25 20.79
C LYS A 111 -9.94 8.88 22.08
N SER A 112 -9.10 7.84 22.06
CA SER A 112 -8.45 7.32 23.26
C SER A 112 -7.02 6.87 22.96
N PHE A 113 -6.06 7.48 23.65
CA PHE A 113 -4.65 7.08 23.54
C PHE A 113 -4.45 5.59 23.88
N SER A 114 -5.12 5.09 24.90
CA SER A 114 -5.07 3.67 25.28
C SER A 114 -5.56 2.76 24.13
N LYS A 115 -6.60 3.14 23.41
CA LYS A 115 -7.11 2.39 22.25
C LYS A 115 -6.14 2.43 21.06
N ILE A 116 -5.52 3.59 20.81
CA ILE A 116 -4.48 3.71 19.76
C ILE A 116 -3.31 2.77 20.09
N GLU A 117 -2.84 2.74 21.34
CA GLU A 117 -1.77 1.84 21.74
C GLU A 117 -2.17 0.35 21.67
N GLN A 118 -3.44 0.01 21.96
CA GLN A 118 -3.97 -1.35 21.77
C GLN A 118 -3.97 -1.71 20.27
N LEU A 119 -4.40 -0.79 19.39
CA LEU A 119 -4.35 -0.98 17.94
C LEU A 119 -2.91 -1.21 17.45
N ARG A 120 -1.96 -0.37 17.89
CA ARG A 120 -0.54 -0.52 17.52
C ARG A 120 0.05 -1.87 17.99
N LYS A 121 -0.29 -2.32 19.19
CA LYS A 121 0.14 -3.64 19.69
C LYS A 121 -0.46 -4.76 18.84
N TRP A 122 -1.75 -4.67 18.51
CA TRP A 122 -2.41 -5.63 17.65
C TRP A 122 -1.80 -5.65 16.24
N LEU A 123 -1.57 -4.48 15.62
CA LEU A 123 -0.91 -4.38 14.31
C LEU A 123 0.44 -5.10 14.29
N ARG A 124 1.23 -4.92 15.34
CA ARG A 124 2.58 -5.51 15.43
C ARG A 124 2.56 -7.00 15.72
N ASN A 125 1.74 -7.43 16.68
CA ASN A 125 1.86 -8.77 17.26
C ASN A 125 0.95 -9.79 16.58
N ASP A 126 -0.22 -9.35 16.11
CA ASP A 126 -1.25 -10.23 15.57
C ASP A 126 -1.38 -10.07 14.03
N PHE A 127 -1.52 -8.83 13.55
CA PHE A 127 -1.81 -8.55 12.14
C PHE A 127 -0.57 -8.71 11.22
N LEU A 128 0.58 -8.16 11.61
CA LEU A 128 1.79 -8.20 10.79
C LEU A 128 2.26 -9.64 10.45
N PRO A 129 2.28 -10.61 11.38
CA PRO A 129 2.62 -11.98 11.04
C PRO A 129 1.69 -12.58 9.97
N VAL A 130 0.40 -12.25 10.02
CA VAL A 130 -0.57 -12.69 9.02
C VAL A 130 -0.31 -12.03 7.67
N SER A 131 -0.10 -10.72 7.62
CA SER A 131 0.27 -10.01 6.39
C SER A 131 1.52 -10.64 5.74
N LEU A 132 2.57 -10.92 6.52
CA LEU A 132 3.78 -11.57 6.05
C LEU A 132 3.58 -13.05 5.66
N SER A 133 2.48 -13.69 6.06
CA SER A 133 2.18 -15.06 5.62
C SER A 133 1.70 -15.12 4.18
N PHE A 134 1.11 -14.04 3.66
CA PHE A 134 0.77 -13.90 2.24
C PHE A 134 2.04 -13.68 1.40
N ASP A 135 2.86 -12.73 1.82
CA ASP A 135 4.13 -12.43 1.17
C ASP A 135 5.19 -11.99 2.18
N PRO A 136 6.25 -12.81 2.39
CA PRO A 136 7.38 -12.43 3.25
C PRO A 136 8.12 -11.17 2.80
N LEU A 137 7.95 -10.76 1.55
CA LEU A 137 8.54 -9.56 0.95
C LEU A 137 7.56 -8.37 0.96
N GLN A 138 6.47 -8.46 1.73
CA GLN A 138 5.55 -7.34 1.96
C GLN A 138 6.33 -6.08 2.34
N HIS A 139 6.15 -4.99 1.58
CA HIS A 139 7.00 -3.80 1.72
C HIS A 139 6.26 -2.56 2.22
N HIS A 140 4.97 -2.65 2.42
CA HIS A 140 4.14 -1.60 3.01
C HIS A 140 3.15 -2.16 4.03
N GLY A 141 2.68 -1.29 4.93
CA GLY A 141 1.63 -1.61 5.89
C GLY A 141 0.23 -1.45 5.29
N PRO A 142 -0.81 -1.71 6.08
CA PRO A 142 -2.19 -1.50 5.65
C PRO A 142 -2.52 -0.01 5.52
N PHE A 143 -3.49 0.31 4.69
CA PHE A 143 -4.19 1.59 4.68
C PHE A 143 -5.20 1.64 5.84
N PHE A 144 -5.64 2.84 6.20
CA PHE A 144 -6.60 3.04 7.28
C PHE A 144 -7.76 3.91 6.80
N LEU A 145 -8.98 3.52 7.17
CA LEU A 145 -10.19 4.33 7.02
C LEU A 145 -10.88 4.48 8.37
N TRP A 146 -11.52 5.62 8.57
CA TRP A 146 -12.40 5.88 9.71
C TRP A 146 -13.46 6.91 9.31
N GLY A 147 -14.52 7.07 10.10
CA GLY A 147 -15.69 7.86 9.71
C GLY A 147 -15.36 9.28 9.27
N ASN A 148 -14.51 10.01 10.00
CA ASN A 148 -14.12 11.37 9.60
C ASN A 148 -13.30 11.42 8.30
N LEU A 149 -12.40 10.43 8.06
CA LEU A 149 -11.65 10.36 6.81
C LEU A 149 -12.57 10.02 5.63
N ILE A 150 -13.52 9.11 5.80
CA ILE A 150 -14.50 8.77 4.78
C ILE A 150 -15.33 10.01 4.39
N GLN A 151 -15.71 10.85 5.38
CA GLN A 151 -16.43 12.10 5.16
C GLN A 151 -15.57 13.26 4.64
N ASN A 152 -14.26 13.07 4.53
CA ASN A 152 -13.30 14.06 4.02
C ASN A 152 -12.23 13.37 3.19
N TYR A 153 -12.64 12.45 2.30
CA TYR A 153 -11.73 11.56 1.61
C TYR A 153 -10.90 12.27 0.55
N ILE A 154 -9.64 11.89 0.46
CA ILE A 154 -8.66 12.39 -0.51
C ILE A 154 -8.23 11.23 -1.40
N GLU A 155 -8.54 11.30 -2.69
CA GLU A 155 -8.24 10.21 -3.65
C GLU A 155 -6.74 9.97 -3.87
N GLU A 156 -5.88 10.89 -3.45
CA GLU A 156 -4.43 10.67 -3.42
C GLU A 156 -3.98 9.57 -2.44
N ILE A 157 -4.77 9.30 -1.40
CA ILE A 157 -4.50 8.20 -0.46
C ILE A 157 -4.60 6.87 -1.19
N LEU A 158 -5.74 6.67 -1.84
CA LEU A 158 -6.04 5.52 -2.66
C LEU A 158 -7.23 5.90 -3.55
N PRO A 159 -7.14 5.74 -4.89
CA PRO A 159 -8.28 6.03 -5.76
C PRO A 159 -9.52 5.25 -5.30
N ILE A 160 -10.67 5.92 -5.27
CA ILE A 160 -11.92 5.31 -4.81
C ILE A 160 -12.30 4.07 -5.64
N ASP A 161 -11.96 4.05 -6.92
CA ASP A 161 -12.21 2.91 -7.79
C ASP A 161 -11.56 1.62 -7.31
N VAL A 162 -10.47 1.69 -6.53
CA VAL A 162 -9.85 0.53 -5.90
C VAL A 162 -10.85 -0.23 -5.02
N TYR A 163 -11.71 0.49 -4.27
CA TYR A 163 -12.73 -0.14 -3.43
C TYR A 163 -13.84 -0.83 -4.23
N SER A 164 -14.08 -0.43 -5.47
CA SER A 164 -15.02 -1.10 -6.37
C SER A 164 -14.53 -2.48 -6.84
N HIS A 165 -13.22 -2.70 -6.81
CA HIS A 165 -12.53 -3.95 -7.16
C HIS A 165 -12.05 -4.71 -5.92
N SER A 166 -12.69 -4.49 -4.78
CA SER A 166 -12.29 -5.03 -3.48
C SER A 166 -13.35 -5.97 -2.93
N TRP A 167 -12.96 -6.75 -1.94
CA TRP A 167 -13.89 -7.48 -1.07
C TRP A 167 -13.55 -7.21 0.40
N ALA A 168 -14.50 -7.47 1.29
CA ALA A 168 -14.34 -7.27 2.72
C ALA A 168 -14.65 -8.54 3.51
N LEU A 169 -14.17 -8.64 4.75
CA LEU A 169 -14.46 -9.79 5.61
C LEU A 169 -15.90 -9.84 6.06
N GLU A 170 -16.58 -8.69 6.11
CA GLU A 170 -18.00 -8.58 6.34
C GLU A 170 -18.62 -7.59 5.34
N SER A 171 -19.94 -7.71 5.09
CA SER A 171 -20.66 -6.78 4.22
C SER A 171 -20.44 -5.34 4.65
N LEU A 172 -20.05 -4.50 3.71
CA LEU A 172 -19.67 -3.12 3.97
C LEU A 172 -20.18 -2.21 2.86
N THR A 173 -20.76 -1.08 3.26
CA THR A 173 -21.03 0.04 2.35
C THR A 173 -20.33 1.27 2.89
N LEU A 174 -19.52 1.90 2.04
CA LEU A 174 -18.83 3.15 2.34
C LEU A 174 -19.48 4.28 1.57
N ASP A 175 -19.78 5.37 2.26
CA ASP A 175 -20.34 6.60 1.69
C ASP A 175 -19.30 7.70 1.80
N PHE A 176 -18.53 7.87 0.74
CA PHE A 176 -17.40 8.79 0.69
C PHE A 176 -17.87 10.20 0.33
N SER A 177 -17.36 11.19 1.08
CA SER A 177 -17.36 12.61 0.66
C SER A 177 -15.96 12.98 0.18
N ILE A 178 -15.78 13.04 -1.14
CA ILE A 178 -14.49 13.23 -1.79
C ILE A 178 -14.17 14.72 -1.85
N GLN A 179 -13.00 15.13 -1.39
CA GLN A 179 -12.51 16.49 -1.47
C GLN A 179 -12.03 16.81 -2.90
N LYS A 180 -12.68 17.79 -3.56
CA LYS A 180 -12.35 18.17 -4.95
C LYS A 180 -11.09 19.02 -5.04
N ASP A 181 -10.83 19.80 -3.99
CA ASP A 181 -9.71 20.76 -3.92
C ASP A 181 -8.52 20.19 -3.15
N ALA A 182 -8.51 18.89 -2.88
CA ALA A 182 -7.37 18.24 -2.28
C ALA A 182 -6.17 18.35 -3.20
N PHE A 183 -5.05 18.68 -2.61
CA PHE A 183 -3.79 18.96 -3.30
C PHE A 183 -3.34 17.71 -4.08
N HIS A 184 -3.50 17.73 -5.39
CA HIS A 184 -2.86 16.73 -6.25
C HIS A 184 -1.37 17.07 -6.36
N SER A 185 -0.53 16.14 -6.00
CA SER A 185 0.90 16.21 -6.34
C SER A 185 1.01 16.20 -7.86
N LYS A 186 1.24 17.36 -8.47
CA LYS A 186 1.28 17.48 -9.95
C LYS A 186 2.42 16.71 -10.62
N ASP A 187 3.34 16.15 -9.82
CA ASP A 187 4.57 15.53 -10.32
C ASP A 187 4.86 14.18 -9.65
N ALA A 188 3.86 13.48 -9.11
CA ALA A 188 4.08 12.24 -8.38
C ALA A 188 4.71 11.15 -9.26
N ALA A 189 4.25 11.01 -10.50
CA ALA A 189 4.81 10.07 -11.47
C ALA A 189 6.26 10.42 -11.81
N LEU A 190 6.54 11.68 -12.13
CA LEU A 190 7.87 12.17 -12.46
C LEU A 190 8.84 12.02 -11.27
N ASN A 191 8.41 12.41 -10.07
CA ASN A 191 9.20 12.26 -8.86
C ASN A 191 9.49 10.78 -8.55
N SER A 192 8.53 9.89 -8.76
CA SER A 192 8.73 8.45 -8.62
C SER A 192 9.77 7.93 -9.63
N ALA A 193 9.66 8.31 -10.90
CA ALA A 193 10.62 7.92 -11.95
C ALA A 193 12.04 8.44 -11.65
N ARG A 194 12.18 9.71 -11.25
CA ARG A 194 13.48 10.30 -10.84
C ARG A 194 14.08 9.60 -9.62
N ASN A 195 13.26 9.25 -8.64
CA ASN A 195 13.70 8.48 -7.48
C ASN A 195 14.23 7.10 -7.88
N LEU A 196 13.54 6.39 -8.79
CA LEU A 196 14.01 5.13 -9.33
C LEU A 196 15.32 5.28 -10.10
N GLN A 197 15.48 6.33 -10.91
CA GLN A 197 16.72 6.65 -11.59
C GLN A 197 17.87 6.91 -10.61
N ASN A 198 17.63 7.61 -9.51
CA ASN A 198 18.65 7.87 -8.49
C ASN A 198 19.02 6.60 -7.71
N ILE A 199 18.03 5.80 -7.32
CA ILE A 199 18.26 4.53 -6.61
C ILE A 199 19.06 3.57 -7.50
N SER A 200 18.84 3.56 -8.81
CA SER A 200 19.53 2.69 -9.75
C SER A 200 21.06 2.85 -9.76
N LYS A 201 21.57 4.03 -9.38
CA LYS A 201 23.02 4.27 -9.24
C LYS A 201 23.67 3.40 -8.17
N PHE A 202 22.89 2.91 -7.22
CA PHE A 202 23.36 2.04 -6.14
C PHE A 202 23.18 0.55 -6.45
N PHE A 203 22.63 0.20 -7.62
CA PHE A 203 22.30 -1.18 -8.01
C PHE A 203 23.52 -2.04 -8.40
N SER A 204 24.73 -1.46 -8.50
CA SER A 204 25.95 -2.18 -8.91
C SER A 204 26.43 -3.27 -7.93
N ASN A 205 25.91 -3.32 -6.70
CA ASN A 205 26.41 -4.22 -5.64
C ASN A 205 25.50 -5.44 -5.33
N GLY A 206 24.57 -5.73 -6.21
CA GLY A 206 23.62 -6.86 -6.06
C GLY A 206 22.49 -6.58 -5.07
N TYR A 207 21.27 -6.96 -5.44
CA TYR A 207 20.07 -6.66 -4.68
C TYR A 207 19.44 -7.87 -4.05
N THR A 208 18.81 -7.60 -2.93
CA THR A 208 17.90 -8.55 -2.31
C THR A 208 16.59 -8.58 -3.07
N MET A 209 15.88 -9.70 -3.04
CA MET A 209 14.53 -9.83 -3.62
C MET A 209 13.57 -8.76 -3.09
N PHE A 210 13.69 -8.38 -1.81
CA PHE A 210 12.90 -7.29 -1.22
C PHE A 210 13.16 -5.95 -1.92
N ALA A 211 14.42 -5.59 -2.13
CA ALA A 211 14.76 -4.33 -2.80
C ALA A 211 14.33 -4.34 -4.27
N MET A 212 14.50 -5.47 -4.97
CA MET A 212 14.03 -5.65 -6.34
C MET A 212 12.50 -5.56 -6.42
N LYS A 213 11.78 -6.23 -5.54
CA LYS A 213 10.32 -6.16 -5.49
C LYS A 213 9.84 -4.73 -5.27
N ARG A 214 10.41 -4.01 -4.30
CA ARG A 214 10.08 -2.61 -4.03
C ARG A 214 10.36 -1.71 -5.23
N TYR A 215 11.48 -1.92 -5.92
CA TYR A 215 11.82 -1.17 -7.13
C TYR A 215 10.78 -1.38 -8.24
N LEU A 216 10.47 -2.64 -8.56
CA LEU A 216 9.48 -3.00 -9.58
C LEU A 216 8.08 -2.52 -9.22
N SER A 217 7.68 -2.62 -7.94
CA SER A 217 6.37 -2.12 -7.48
C SER A 217 6.23 -0.61 -7.66
N ASN A 218 7.28 0.16 -7.33
CA ASN A 218 7.29 1.61 -7.54
C ASN A 218 7.27 1.96 -9.04
N LEU A 219 7.98 1.21 -9.88
CA LEU A 219 7.98 1.41 -11.32
C LEU A 219 6.58 1.14 -11.91
N MET A 220 5.94 0.05 -11.51
CA MET A 220 4.58 -0.30 -11.93
C MET A 220 3.48 0.61 -11.35
N LEU A 221 3.80 1.48 -10.40
CA LEU A 221 2.86 2.47 -9.88
C LEU A 221 2.81 3.74 -10.74
N ILE A 222 3.86 4.02 -11.52
CA ILE A 222 3.99 5.25 -12.32
C ILE A 222 2.77 5.51 -13.23
N PRO A 223 2.17 4.54 -13.95
CA PRO A 223 0.99 4.78 -14.75
C PRO A 223 -0.19 5.34 -13.94
N ALA A 224 -0.49 4.77 -12.79
CA ALA A 224 -1.58 5.23 -11.94
C ALA A 224 -1.30 6.63 -11.36
N LEU A 225 -0.05 6.89 -10.93
CA LEU A 225 0.38 8.22 -10.47
C LEU A 225 0.24 9.26 -11.58
N TYR A 226 0.66 8.93 -12.80
CA TYR A 226 0.53 9.85 -13.94
C TYR A 226 -0.92 10.25 -14.19
N TRP A 227 -1.84 9.29 -14.21
CA TRP A 227 -3.25 9.60 -14.42
C TRP A 227 -3.85 10.39 -13.25
N SER A 228 -3.37 10.16 -12.02
CA SER A 228 -3.73 11.00 -10.88
C SER A 228 -3.21 12.43 -11.03
N ASP A 229 -1.93 12.61 -11.45
CA ASP A 229 -1.30 13.92 -11.66
C ASP A 229 -2.05 14.77 -12.69
N VAL A 230 -2.62 14.13 -13.73
CA VAL A 230 -3.44 14.82 -14.75
C VAL A 230 -4.93 14.90 -14.38
N GLY A 231 -5.29 14.62 -13.13
CA GLY A 231 -6.67 14.76 -12.61
C GLY A 231 -7.64 13.67 -13.07
N LYS A 232 -7.12 12.50 -13.46
CA LYS A 232 -7.90 11.34 -13.90
C LYS A 232 -7.51 10.09 -13.10
N PRO A 233 -7.64 10.11 -11.75
CA PRO A 233 -7.29 8.96 -10.95
C PRO A 233 -8.08 7.74 -11.42
N MET A 234 -7.41 6.59 -11.52
CA MET A 234 -8.02 5.34 -11.95
C MET A 234 -7.40 4.14 -11.25
N PHE A 235 -8.10 3.01 -11.30
CA PHE A 235 -7.57 1.76 -10.80
C PHE A 235 -6.25 1.40 -11.49
N LYS A 236 -5.28 0.89 -10.74
CA LYS A 236 -3.92 0.65 -11.24
C LYS A 236 -3.91 -0.23 -12.50
N ALA A 237 -4.68 -1.33 -12.52
CA ALA A 237 -4.72 -2.22 -13.67
C ALA A 237 -5.21 -1.51 -14.93
N ASP A 238 -6.18 -0.60 -14.82
CA ASP A 238 -6.75 0.16 -15.93
C ASP A 238 -5.81 1.25 -16.44
N SER A 239 -4.83 1.66 -15.62
CA SER A 239 -3.90 2.74 -15.94
C SER A 239 -2.83 2.35 -16.98
N PHE A 240 -2.50 1.06 -17.11
CA PHE A 240 -1.39 0.60 -17.93
C PHE A 240 -1.61 0.82 -19.43
N ARG A 241 -2.73 0.35 -19.96
CA ARG A 241 -3.01 0.44 -21.40
C ARG A 241 -2.99 1.87 -21.92
N PRO A 242 -3.76 2.83 -21.35
CA PRO A 242 -3.72 4.20 -21.82
C PRO A 242 -2.36 4.87 -21.60
N PHE A 243 -1.58 4.45 -20.60
CA PHE A 243 -0.21 4.91 -20.41
C PHE A 243 0.71 4.42 -21.53
N TYR A 244 0.62 3.14 -21.90
CA TYR A 244 1.39 2.58 -23.01
C TYR A 244 1.05 3.22 -24.33
N ASP A 245 -0.22 3.49 -24.60
CA ASP A 245 -0.69 4.17 -25.81
C ASP A 245 -0.14 5.61 -25.90
N LYS A 246 -0.01 6.30 -24.76
CA LYS A 246 0.50 7.67 -24.72
C LYS A 246 2.02 7.74 -24.84
N PHE A 247 2.76 6.91 -24.10
CA PHE A 247 4.22 7.02 -23.96
C PHE A 247 5.01 6.07 -24.88
N GLY A 248 4.37 5.12 -25.54
CA GLY A 248 5.01 4.23 -26.52
C GLY A 248 6.25 3.54 -25.98
N LEU A 249 7.39 3.73 -26.63
CA LEU A 249 8.67 3.11 -26.25
C LEU A 249 9.20 3.58 -24.88
N ALA A 250 8.86 4.78 -24.43
CA ALA A 250 9.28 5.27 -23.12
C ALA A 250 8.64 4.45 -21.96
N SER A 251 7.54 3.75 -22.21
CA SER A 251 6.90 2.85 -21.23
C SER A 251 7.52 1.45 -21.15
N GLU A 252 8.53 1.14 -21.96
CA GLU A 252 9.13 -0.19 -22.02
C GLU A 252 9.65 -0.73 -20.67
N PRO A 253 10.29 0.09 -19.81
CA PRO A 253 10.72 -0.40 -18.49
C PRO A 253 9.55 -0.92 -17.64
N ILE A 254 8.34 -0.35 -17.79
CA ILE A 254 7.15 -0.78 -17.07
C ILE A 254 6.62 -2.11 -17.63
N LYS A 255 6.69 -2.31 -18.96
CA LYS A 255 6.30 -3.59 -19.60
C LYS A 255 7.23 -4.73 -19.17
N ILE A 256 8.55 -4.46 -19.14
CA ILE A 256 9.54 -5.44 -18.65
C ILE A 256 9.26 -5.78 -17.18
N ALA A 257 8.97 -4.78 -16.34
CA ALA A 257 8.62 -5.00 -14.94
C ALA A 257 7.35 -5.85 -14.78
N SER A 258 6.31 -5.61 -15.60
CA SER A 258 5.09 -6.45 -15.62
C SER A 258 5.41 -7.90 -15.95
N LYS A 259 6.28 -8.14 -16.94
CA LYS A 259 6.70 -9.51 -17.31
C LYS A 259 7.48 -10.19 -16.19
N ILE A 260 8.41 -9.48 -15.53
CA ILE A 260 9.12 -10.03 -14.37
C ILE A 260 8.13 -10.42 -13.26
N ARG A 261 7.07 -9.62 -13.04
CA ARG A 261 6.02 -9.92 -12.06
C ARG A 261 5.30 -11.24 -12.38
N GLU A 262 4.98 -11.49 -13.64
CA GLU A 262 4.32 -12.71 -14.08
C GLU A 262 5.23 -13.95 -13.86
N ASP A 263 6.52 -13.79 -14.16
CA ASP A 263 7.54 -14.84 -14.03
C ASP A 263 8.19 -14.90 -12.63
N TRP A 264 7.62 -14.18 -11.62
CA TRP A 264 8.22 -14.09 -10.29
C TRP A 264 8.33 -15.46 -9.63
N PRO A 265 9.51 -15.82 -9.09
CA PRO A 265 9.70 -17.11 -8.47
C PRO A 265 8.79 -17.30 -7.25
N SER A 266 8.31 -18.52 -7.07
CA SER A 266 7.52 -18.87 -5.90
C SER A 266 8.28 -18.58 -4.59
N THR A 267 7.51 -18.21 -3.58
CA THR A 267 8.00 -17.79 -2.26
C THR A 267 9.10 -18.72 -1.69
N PRO A 268 10.08 -18.17 -0.95
CA PRO A 268 11.16 -18.95 -0.35
C PRO A 268 10.68 -20.15 0.47
N SER A 269 11.54 -21.13 0.66
CA SER A 269 11.26 -22.34 1.44
C SER A 269 10.65 -22.00 2.81
N LYS A 270 9.91 -22.94 3.41
CA LYS A 270 9.30 -22.79 4.75
C LYS A 270 10.32 -22.27 5.79
N THR A 271 11.59 -22.66 5.69
CA THR A 271 12.66 -22.23 6.58
C THR A 271 12.99 -20.75 6.39
N SER A 272 13.15 -20.29 5.15
CA SER A 272 13.40 -18.87 4.84
C SER A 272 12.23 -18.00 5.25
N LYS A 273 10.99 -18.49 5.04
CA LYS A 273 9.77 -17.84 5.48
C LYS A 273 9.71 -17.71 7.02
N ALA A 274 10.06 -18.77 7.75
CA ALA A 274 10.11 -18.76 9.21
C ALA A 274 11.16 -17.78 9.75
N ILE A 275 12.33 -17.69 9.12
CA ILE A 275 13.37 -16.73 9.51
C ILE A 275 12.91 -15.30 9.26
N LEU A 276 12.29 -15.00 8.11
CA LEU A 276 11.73 -13.69 7.81
C LEU A 276 10.63 -13.29 8.81
N LEU A 277 9.76 -14.22 9.18
CA LEU A 277 8.71 -14.01 10.18
C LEU A 277 9.27 -13.83 11.59
N SER A 278 10.32 -14.58 11.97
CA SER A 278 10.92 -14.54 13.31
C SER A 278 11.76 -13.29 13.56
N SER A 279 12.37 -12.72 12.52
CA SER A 279 13.22 -11.54 12.64
C SER A 279 12.44 -10.25 12.92
N GLY A 280 11.11 -10.27 12.76
CA GLY A 280 10.22 -9.13 12.98
C GLY A 280 10.51 -7.94 12.06
N PHE A 281 9.65 -6.93 12.12
CA PHE A 281 9.74 -5.74 11.27
C PHE A 281 11.02 -4.90 11.46
N ARG A 282 11.73 -5.09 12.57
CA ARG A 282 13.00 -4.37 12.84
C ARG A 282 14.17 -4.80 11.96
N GLY A 283 14.15 -6.05 11.49
CA GLY A 283 15.23 -6.63 10.67
C GLY A 283 14.88 -6.82 9.20
N GLY A 284 13.64 -6.52 8.78
CA GLY A 284 13.13 -6.89 7.45
C GLY A 284 14.02 -6.47 6.28
N LEU A 285 14.61 -5.28 6.35
CA LEU A 285 15.57 -4.80 5.33
C LEU A 285 16.93 -5.50 5.41
N GLU A 286 17.44 -5.77 6.59
CA GLU A 286 18.77 -6.38 6.76
C GLU A 286 18.73 -7.89 6.58
N VAL A 287 17.70 -8.54 7.09
CA VAL A 287 17.54 -9.99 6.95
C VAL A 287 17.26 -10.37 5.50
N SER A 288 16.44 -9.61 4.78
CA SER A 288 16.21 -9.84 3.35
C SER A 288 17.48 -9.62 2.51
N ARG A 289 18.36 -8.70 2.90
CA ARG A 289 19.68 -8.51 2.25
C ARG A 289 20.58 -9.73 2.35
N LEU A 290 20.51 -10.47 3.45
CA LEU A 290 21.39 -11.61 3.72
C LEU A 290 20.87 -12.93 3.13
N LEU A 291 19.55 -13.07 2.92
CA LEU A 291 18.94 -14.38 2.73
C LEU A 291 18.44 -14.66 1.31
N TYR A 292 18.17 -13.64 0.50
CA TYR A 292 17.50 -13.92 -0.75
C TYR A 292 17.96 -13.00 -1.89
N ARG A 293 18.65 -13.59 -2.86
CA ARG A 293 19.08 -12.93 -4.10
C ARG A 293 18.64 -13.77 -5.29
N ASP A 294 18.18 -13.10 -6.33
CA ASP A 294 17.94 -13.72 -7.63
C ASP A 294 18.80 -12.99 -8.68
N GLU A 295 19.83 -13.67 -9.17
CA GLU A 295 20.78 -13.10 -10.12
C GLU A 295 20.13 -12.83 -11.49
N LYS A 296 19.19 -13.67 -11.90
CA LYS A 296 18.48 -13.52 -13.19
C LYS A 296 17.64 -12.25 -13.19
N ILE A 297 16.81 -12.04 -12.15
CA ILE A 297 15.98 -10.83 -12.01
C ILE A 297 16.86 -9.59 -11.85
N SER A 298 17.92 -9.68 -11.03
CA SER A 298 18.87 -8.59 -10.85
C SER A 298 19.51 -8.18 -12.18
N LYS A 299 19.92 -9.14 -12.99
CA LYS A 299 20.49 -8.90 -14.32
C LYS A 299 19.52 -8.18 -15.25
N ILE A 300 18.27 -8.63 -15.34
CA ILE A 300 17.23 -7.99 -16.18
C ILE A 300 17.01 -6.53 -15.71
N ILE A 301 16.92 -6.28 -14.40
CA ILE A 301 16.76 -4.91 -13.88
C ILE A 301 17.92 -4.03 -14.29
N VAL A 302 19.17 -4.51 -14.13
CA VAL A 302 20.37 -3.73 -14.41
C VAL A 302 20.61 -3.51 -15.90
N GLU A 303 20.41 -4.54 -16.72
CA GLU A 303 20.75 -4.50 -18.14
C GLU A 303 19.61 -4.00 -19.04
N GLU A 304 18.33 -4.23 -18.64
CA GLU A 304 17.20 -3.93 -19.50
C GLU A 304 16.31 -2.79 -18.96
N ILE A 305 16.08 -2.69 -17.64
CA ILE A 305 15.21 -1.64 -17.08
C ILE A 305 15.96 -0.34 -16.83
N ILE A 306 17.07 -0.39 -16.10
CA ILE A 306 17.80 0.82 -15.66
C ILE A 306 18.21 1.72 -16.84
N PRO A 307 18.75 1.21 -17.95
CA PRO A 307 19.10 2.06 -19.10
C PRO A 307 17.93 2.82 -19.72
N LEU A 308 16.71 2.28 -19.57
CA LEU A 308 15.50 2.85 -20.17
C LEU A 308 14.78 3.85 -19.24
N ILE A 309 15.13 3.92 -17.94
CA ILE A 309 14.48 4.83 -16.98
C ILE A 309 14.66 6.30 -17.37
N SER A 310 15.81 6.67 -17.94
CA SER A 310 16.06 8.06 -18.39
C SER A 310 15.07 8.50 -19.46
N ASN A 311 14.76 7.63 -20.42
CA ASN A 311 13.78 7.92 -21.48
C ASN A 311 12.37 8.10 -20.89
N LEU A 312 12.01 7.32 -19.85
CA LEU A 312 10.75 7.48 -19.14
C LEU A 312 10.68 8.84 -18.42
N VAL A 313 11.76 9.22 -17.72
CA VAL A 313 11.85 10.53 -17.04
C VAL A 313 11.68 11.68 -18.04
N GLU A 314 12.45 11.69 -19.14
CA GLU A 314 12.38 12.73 -20.17
C GLU A 314 10.97 12.84 -20.80
N SER A 315 10.32 11.70 -21.02
CA SER A 315 8.96 11.68 -21.57
C SER A 315 7.91 12.20 -20.60
N LEU A 316 8.08 11.97 -19.29
CA LEU A 316 7.22 12.52 -18.24
C LEU A 316 7.44 14.01 -18.04
N GLU A 317 8.69 14.51 -18.20
CA GLU A 317 9.01 15.95 -18.16
C GLU A 317 8.39 16.74 -19.30
N GLY A 318 8.22 16.11 -20.47
CA GLY A 318 7.63 16.73 -21.67
C GLY A 318 6.10 16.60 -21.76
N SER A 319 5.45 15.94 -20.81
CA SER A 319 4.01 15.65 -20.84
C SER A 319 3.21 16.57 -19.94
#